data_860fe42f4f1ef93f646d63274c62a589
#
_entry.id   860fe42f4f1ef93f646d63274c62a589
#
_cell.length_a   1.000
_cell.length_b   1.000
_cell.length_c   1.000
_cell.angle_alpha   90.00
_cell.angle_beta   90.00
_cell.angle_gamma   90.00
#
_symmetry.space_group_name_H-M   'P 1'
#
loop_
_entity.id
_entity.type
_entity.pdbx_description
1 polymer ?
#
loop_
_entity_poly.entity_id
_entity_poly.type
_entity_poly.pdbx_seq_one_letter_code
_entity_poly.pdbx_strand_id
1 'polypeptide(L)'
;MQQGQDYNIKNSPGLSEKKYKVLGLLIILFALLIRLFDLGDRVFHHDESVHASFTLKLLETGQYRYDPAYHGPFLFHSTAAVFHFLGINDTTARLVPVFFGVAAVLLLFLLKKELGERGVLWSAFLLAFSPSMVYFSRFFRNDLIIVFCTMATFIGGIRYLENLHSSKRYPYLILAASSLAIAVSSKENAYLIILMFGAYTGVYALYRFYSDWKKENLSLKRTLFLKISTITPFLPEVLLSVTLFIFIVMLFYTSLFRIPESLFSIVERAFSHWMEMHRIERIGGPFYFYIPILLVYESPILIFGTAGIVHFLKKRGENFTFFLFLSYWAVASLLLYSYLQEKVPWLVVHIVLPFGILAGAYLGDFFSRASDRRQENLPEQENLPEQENLPEQENLLEIEGIISEKDKKPAFRIKRSETHTLIAGILVLTLIVFLTQCISINFYRSMEHDELMTYSQASPDLRKLIEKIEKFNQGPENLRISIADSENLYWPLPWYFRDYEKAAYHKEPPVNKEYDAIIVPATCRMYDKVPKKTYASYNFSLRPGKEFTLYYNKKLENSEENGEAENSEEKEKLKEKGEAKRKRRN
;
A
#
# COMPACT_ATOMS: atom_id res chain seq x y z
N MET A 1 22.56 -10.97 -40.56
CA MET A 1 22.53 -9.62 -39.97
C MET A 1 21.23 -8.94 -40.42
N GLN A 2 20.19 -9.04 -39.63
CA GLN A 2 18.96 -8.27 -39.86
C GLN A 2 19.09 -7.00 -39.01
N GLN A 3 19.08 -5.85 -39.67
CA GLN A 3 19.01 -4.54 -39.03
C GLN A 3 17.69 -4.48 -38.22
N GLY A 4 17.81 -4.55 -36.89
CA GLY A 4 16.73 -4.19 -35.99
C GLY A 4 16.53 -2.69 -36.09
N GLN A 5 15.40 -2.25 -36.60
CA GLN A 5 14.96 -0.87 -36.49
C GLN A 5 14.89 -0.51 -35.00
N ASP A 6 15.73 0.42 -34.57
CA ASP A 6 15.69 1.04 -33.25
C ASP A 6 14.36 1.81 -33.11
N TYR A 7 13.40 1.17 -32.52
CA TYR A 7 12.08 1.78 -32.22
C TYR A 7 12.23 2.69 -30.97
N ASN A 8 12.35 3.95 -31.23
CA ASN A 8 12.46 5.00 -30.22
C ASN A 8 11.05 5.24 -29.61
N ILE A 9 10.87 5.02 -28.30
CA ILE A 9 9.59 5.28 -27.57
C ILE A 9 9.09 6.71 -27.79
N LYS A 10 9.97 7.63 -28.18
CA LYS A 10 9.66 9.04 -28.46
C LYS A 10 8.83 9.29 -29.73
N ASN A 11 8.76 8.35 -30.66
CA ASN A 11 8.11 8.56 -31.96
C ASN A 11 6.69 7.98 -32.07
N SER A 12 6.18 7.29 -31.05
CA SER A 12 4.76 6.91 -31.03
C SER A 12 3.88 8.13 -30.81
N PRO A 13 2.76 8.28 -31.55
CA PRO A 13 1.83 9.38 -31.34
C PRO A 13 1.32 9.32 -29.90
N GLY A 14 1.80 10.24 -29.07
CA GLY A 14 1.42 10.37 -27.68
C GLY A 14 -0.08 10.63 -27.54
N LEU A 15 -0.61 10.38 -26.37
CA LEU A 15 -1.91 10.93 -26.02
C LEU A 15 -1.85 12.47 -26.14
N SER A 16 -2.95 13.12 -26.54
CA SER A 16 -2.95 14.58 -26.42
C SER A 16 -2.69 14.96 -24.95
N GLU A 17 -1.89 15.96 -24.71
CA GLU A 17 -1.51 16.39 -23.35
C GLU A 17 -2.73 16.64 -22.46
N LYS A 18 -3.82 17.15 -23.05
CA LYS A 18 -5.11 17.33 -22.37
C LYS A 18 -5.70 15.98 -21.91
N LYS A 19 -5.72 14.98 -22.78
CA LYS A 19 -6.22 13.62 -22.44
C LYS A 19 -5.37 12.98 -21.36
N TYR A 20 -4.04 13.08 -21.44
CA TYR A 20 -3.12 12.55 -20.43
C TYR A 20 -3.39 13.18 -19.05
N LYS A 21 -3.48 14.51 -18.97
CA LYS A 21 -3.77 15.23 -17.71
C LYS A 21 -5.14 14.89 -17.14
N VAL A 22 -6.17 14.82 -17.98
CA VAL A 22 -7.54 14.46 -17.52
C VAL A 22 -7.58 13.04 -16.99
N LEU A 23 -7.04 12.06 -17.71
CA LEU A 23 -7.00 10.67 -17.25
C LEU A 23 -6.17 10.52 -15.97
N GLY A 24 -5.03 11.18 -15.89
CA GLY A 24 -4.20 11.20 -14.67
C GLY A 24 -4.95 11.77 -13.47
N LEU A 25 -5.64 12.90 -13.65
CA LEU A 25 -6.44 13.51 -12.59
C LEU A 25 -7.59 12.58 -12.14
N LEU A 26 -8.29 11.96 -13.08
CA LEU A 26 -9.35 11.00 -12.76
C LEU A 26 -8.82 9.81 -11.97
N ILE A 27 -7.68 9.22 -12.35
CA ILE A 27 -7.07 8.11 -11.63
C ILE A 27 -6.73 8.53 -10.19
N ILE A 28 -6.14 9.72 -9.98
CA ILE A 28 -5.80 10.23 -8.64
C ILE A 28 -7.07 10.48 -7.83
N LEU A 29 -8.09 11.09 -8.42
CA LEU A 29 -9.36 11.35 -7.75
C LEU A 29 -10.02 10.03 -7.30
N PHE A 30 -10.11 9.04 -8.19
CA PHE A 30 -10.65 7.73 -7.83
C PHE A 30 -9.77 7.00 -6.82
N ALA A 31 -8.45 7.11 -6.90
CA ALA A 31 -7.54 6.56 -5.90
C ALA A 31 -7.79 7.14 -4.50
N LEU A 32 -8.12 8.44 -4.42
CA LEU A 32 -8.49 9.10 -3.17
C LEU A 32 -9.87 8.64 -2.70
N LEU A 33 -10.86 8.68 -3.58
CA LEU A 33 -12.25 8.36 -3.23
C LEU A 33 -12.40 6.91 -2.71
N ILE A 34 -11.80 5.92 -3.39
CA ILE A 34 -11.88 4.51 -2.98
C ILE A 34 -11.20 4.25 -1.63
N ARG A 35 -10.22 5.07 -1.25
CA ARG A 35 -9.53 4.96 0.04
C ARG A 35 -10.26 5.67 1.18
N LEU A 36 -10.98 6.75 0.87
CA LEU A 36 -11.73 7.52 1.87
C LEU A 36 -13.15 6.97 2.09
N PHE A 37 -13.74 6.36 1.05
CA PHE A 37 -15.11 5.86 1.14
C PHE A 37 -15.22 4.84 2.28
N ASP A 38 -16.13 5.11 3.21
CA ASP A 38 -16.43 4.25 4.35
C ASP A 38 -15.20 3.81 5.17
N LEU A 39 -14.27 4.74 5.40
CA LEU A 39 -12.96 4.45 6.02
C LEU A 39 -13.08 4.01 7.49
N GLY A 40 -14.12 4.44 8.21
CA GLY A 40 -14.39 4.11 9.61
C GLY A 40 -15.19 2.83 9.83
N ASP A 41 -15.76 2.22 8.77
CA ASP A 41 -16.69 1.10 8.92
C ASP A 41 -16.04 -0.16 9.49
N ARG A 42 -14.84 -0.51 9.04
CA ARG A 42 -14.11 -1.67 9.57
C ARG A 42 -13.64 -1.39 11.00
N VAL A 43 -14.01 -2.25 11.96
CA VAL A 43 -13.46 -2.20 13.32
C VAL A 43 -11.94 -2.37 13.30
N PHE A 44 -11.25 -1.76 14.27
CA PHE A 44 -9.80 -1.82 14.33
C PHE A 44 -9.28 -3.25 14.47
N HIS A 45 -8.27 -3.53 13.70
CA HIS A 45 -7.39 -4.67 13.91
C HIS A 45 -6.66 -4.53 15.26
N HIS A 46 -6.17 -5.65 15.81
CA HIS A 46 -5.32 -5.64 17.01
C HIS A 46 -4.21 -4.57 16.93
N ASP A 47 -3.40 -4.61 15.88
CA ASP A 47 -2.28 -3.67 15.74
C ASP A 47 -2.73 -2.21 15.53
N GLU A 48 -3.82 -1.97 14.78
CA GLU A 48 -4.38 -0.62 14.61
C GLU A 48 -4.73 0.00 15.96
N SER A 49 -5.39 -0.77 16.84
CA SER A 49 -5.80 -0.28 18.14
C SER A 49 -4.62 -0.02 19.09
N VAL A 50 -3.60 -0.86 19.04
CA VAL A 50 -2.35 -0.64 19.79
C VAL A 50 -1.66 0.65 19.32
N HIS A 51 -1.49 0.83 18.01
CA HIS A 51 -0.89 2.04 17.45
C HIS A 51 -1.71 3.29 17.78
N ALA A 52 -3.04 3.21 17.73
CA ALA A 52 -3.93 4.33 18.06
C ALA A 52 -3.83 4.71 19.54
N SER A 53 -3.74 3.73 20.44
CA SER A 53 -3.56 3.97 21.87
C SER A 53 -2.20 4.62 22.20
N PHE A 54 -1.12 4.21 21.54
CA PHE A 54 0.18 4.90 21.66
C PHE A 54 0.15 6.32 21.09
N THR A 55 -0.57 6.53 19.99
CA THR A 55 -0.77 7.85 19.39
C THR A 55 -1.53 8.77 20.35
N LEU A 56 -2.59 8.26 20.99
CA LEU A 56 -3.36 8.99 21.99
C LEU A 56 -2.47 9.37 23.18
N LYS A 57 -1.71 8.41 23.73
CA LYS A 57 -0.77 8.68 24.80
C LYS A 57 0.27 9.73 24.43
N LEU A 58 0.79 9.70 23.19
CA LEU A 58 1.69 10.75 22.68
C LEU A 58 0.99 12.11 22.64
N LEU A 59 -0.27 12.17 22.20
CA LEU A 59 -1.04 13.41 22.15
C LEU A 59 -1.25 14.01 23.55
N GLU A 60 -1.57 13.17 24.54
CA GLU A 60 -1.80 13.57 25.93
C GLU A 60 -0.52 14.00 26.66
N THR A 61 0.56 13.23 26.51
CA THR A 61 1.80 13.45 27.27
C THR A 61 2.80 14.32 26.51
N GLY A 62 2.66 14.46 25.19
CA GLY A 62 3.64 15.09 24.32
C GLY A 62 4.95 14.31 24.15
N GLN A 63 5.00 13.05 24.62
CA GLN A 63 6.20 12.23 24.61
C GLN A 63 5.91 10.81 24.12
N TYR A 64 6.74 10.33 23.21
CA TYR A 64 6.75 8.94 22.76
C TYR A 64 8.16 8.36 22.93
N ARG A 65 8.29 7.35 23.76
CA ARG A 65 9.55 6.62 23.91
C ARG A 65 9.57 5.44 22.95
N TYR A 66 10.58 5.40 22.09
CA TYR A 66 10.73 4.36 21.09
C TYR A 66 10.80 2.95 21.69
N ASP A 67 9.91 2.10 21.24
CA ASP A 67 9.90 0.66 21.50
C ASP A 67 9.89 -0.09 20.15
N PRO A 68 10.94 -0.86 19.82
CA PRO A 68 11.04 -1.58 18.56
C PRO A 68 9.89 -2.55 18.28
N ALA A 69 9.22 -3.05 19.33
CA ALA A 69 8.08 -3.96 19.19
C ALA A 69 6.88 -3.29 18.47
N TYR A 70 6.81 -1.95 18.51
CA TYR A 70 5.73 -1.15 17.92
C TYR A 70 6.18 -0.29 16.74
N HIS A 71 7.37 -0.57 16.19
CA HIS A 71 7.98 0.13 15.06
C HIS A 71 8.41 1.57 15.36
N GLY A 72 8.80 2.31 14.30
CA GLY A 72 9.32 3.67 14.42
C GLY A 72 8.26 4.72 14.75
N PRO A 73 8.69 5.88 15.28
CA PRO A 73 7.82 6.92 15.84
C PRO A 73 7.07 7.77 14.82
N PHE A 74 7.42 7.75 13.53
CA PHE A 74 6.86 8.66 12.54
C PHE A 74 5.33 8.56 12.42
N LEU A 75 4.79 7.33 12.37
CA LEU A 75 3.34 7.09 12.27
C LEU A 75 2.60 7.74 13.45
N PHE A 76 3.13 7.59 14.68
CA PHE A 76 2.50 8.13 15.88
C PHE A 76 2.49 9.66 15.88
N HIS A 77 3.60 10.30 15.54
CA HIS A 77 3.68 11.77 15.47
C HIS A 77 2.78 12.35 14.39
N SER A 78 2.78 11.77 13.20
CA SER A 78 1.92 12.24 12.10
C SER A 78 0.44 12.07 12.41
N THR A 79 0.05 10.95 13.03
CA THR A 79 -1.34 10.71 13.41
C THR A 79 -1.76 11.52 14.64
N ALA A 80 -0.86 11.77 15.61
CA ALA A 80 -1.14 12.70 16.71
C ALA A 80 -1.47 14.12 16.20
N ALA A 81 -0.77 14.59 15.17
CA ALA A 81 -1.14 15.83 14.50
C ALA A 81 -2.53 15.77 13.87
N VAL A 82 -2.88 14.66 13.18
CA VAL A 82 -4.23 14.47 12.62
C VAL A 82 -5.28 14.46 13.73
N PHE A 83 -5.05 13.74 14.82
CA PHE A 83 -5.97 13.70 15.97
C PHE A 83 -6.19 15.07 16.59
N HIS A 84 -5.12 15.87 16.68
CA HIS A 84 -5.21 17.22 17.23
C HIS A 84 -6.13 18.14 16.42
N PHE A 85 -6.09 18.05 15.08
CA PHE A 85 -6.86 18.95 14.21
C PHE A 85 -8.23 18.40 13.81
N LEU A 86 -8.38 17.07 13.70
CA LEU A 86 -9.58 16.44 13.12
C LEU A 86 -10.34 15.55 14.11
N GLY A 87 -9.88 15.45 15.37
CA GLY A 87 -10.50 14.62 16.39
C GLY A 87 -10.01 13.16 16.37
N ILE A 88 -10.35 12.43 17.44
CA ILE A 88 -9.84 11.08 17.75
C ILE A 88 -10.90 10.05 17.40
N ASN A 89 -10.73 9.33 16.30
CA ASN A 89 -11.61 8.23 15.88
C ASN A 89 -10.92 7.30 14.87
N ASP A 90 -11.59 6.20 14.51
CA ASP A 90 -11.07 5.17 13.59
C ASP A 90 -10.76 5.72 12.19
N THR A 91 -11.56 6.67 11.70
CA THR A 91 -11.36 7.31 10.39
C THR A 91 -10.11 8.17 10.40
N THR A 92 -9.96 9.06 11.38
CA THR A 92 -8.83 10.00 11.44
C THR A 92 -7.50 9.29 11.68
N ALA A 93 -7.48 8.17 12.41
CA ALA A 93 -6.29 7.33 12.56
C ALA A 93 -5.77 6.81 11.20
N ARG A 94 -6.67 6.47 10.28
CA ARG A 94 -6.33 5.90 8.96
C ARG A 94 -5.98 6.93 7.90
N LEU A 95 -6.15 8.23 8.15
CA LEU A 95 -5.86 9.28 7.15
C LEU A 95 -4.39 9.34 6.73
N VAL A 96 -3.46 9.06 7.66
CA VAL A 96 -2.02 9.08 7.34
C VAL A 96 -1.66 8.01 6.30
N PRO A 97 -1.95 6.70 6.48
CA PRO A 97 -1.70 5.70 5.45
C PRO A 97 -2.50 5.95 4.16
N VAL A 98 -3.72 6.51 4.21
CA VAL A 98 -4.47 6.93 3.01
C VAL A 98 -3.69 7.98 2.22
N PHE A 99 -3.21 9.04 2.90
CA PHE A 99 -2.42 10.08 2.27
C PHE A 99 -1.19 9.51 1.54
N PHE A 100 -0.40 8.67 2.21
CA PHE A 100 0.80 8.07 1.61
C PHE A 100 0.47 7.10 0.49
N GLY A 101 -0.65 6.36 0.58
CA GLY A 101 -1.12 5.47 -0.48
C GLY A 101 -1.51 6.23 -1.76
N VAL A 102 -2.19 7.37 -1.65
CA VAL A 102 -2.52 8.25 -2.79
C VAL A 102 -1.26 8.95 -3.32
N ALA A 103 -0.40 9.44 -2.43
CA ALA A 103 0.85 10.10 -2.80
C ALA A 103 1.81 9.15 -3.55
N ALA A 104 1.83 7.85 -3.24
CA ALA A 104 2.58 6.86 -3.99
C ALA A 104 2.08 6.73 -5.44
N VAL A 105 0.77 6.77 -5.67
CA VAL A 105 0.21 6.81 -7.03
C VAL A 105 0.59 8.10 -7.76
N LEU A 106 0.58 9.25 -7.06
CA LEU A 106 0.98 10.54 -7.62
C LEU A 106 2.45 10.56 -8.06
N LEU A 107 3.35 9.93 -7.30
CA LEU A 107 4.78 9.87 -7.64
C LEU A 107 5.07 9.19 -8.99
N LEU A 108 4.18 8.28 -9.47
CA LEU A 108 4.35 7.62 -10.77
C LEU A 108 4.42 8.61 -11.94
N PHE A 109 3.74 9.75 -11.82
CA PHE A 109 3.74 10.78 -12.87
C PHE A 109 5.13 11.43 -13.07
N LEU A 110 6.01 11.32 -12.09
CA LEU A 110 7.41 11.72 -12.21
C LEU A 110 8.25 10.75 -13.05
N LEU A 111 7.73 9.55 -13.36
CA LEU A 111 8.40 8.54 -14.21
C LEU A 111 7.96 8.61 -15.69
N LYS A 112 7.31 9.72 -16.11
CA LYS A 112 6.83 9.89 -17.49
C LYS A 112 7.94 9.71 -18.55
N LYS A 113 9.17 10.10 -18.23
CA LYS A 113 10.33 9.99 -19.12
C LYS A 113 10.69 8.52 -19.41
N GLU A 114 10.65 7.66 -18.38
CA GLU A 114 11.05 6.26 -18.47
C GLU A 114 9.93 5.36 -18.98
N LEU A 115 8.70 5.60 -18.54
CA LEU A 115 7.55 4.75 -18.80
C LEU A 115 6.71 5.19 -20.02
N GLY A 116 6.88 6.44 -20.46
CA GLY A 116 5.96 7.06 -21.41
C GLY A 116 4.59 7.37 -20.80
N GLU A 117 3.76 8.17 -21.49
CA GLU A 117 2.45 8.59 -21.00
C GLU A 117 1.50 7.42 -20.70
N ARG A 118 1.40 6.48 -21.64
CA ARG A 118 0.53 5.29 -21.48
C ARG A 118 1.04 4.38 -20.37
N GLY A 119 2.36 4.21 -20.25
CA GLY A 119 2.97 3.40 -19.19
C GLY A 119 2.70 3.96 -17.80
N VAL A 120 2.81 5.29 -17.63
CA VAL A 120 2.46 5.97 -16.37
C VAL A 120 0.99 5.79 -16.02
N LEU A 121 0.07 6.02 -16.99
CA LEU A 121 -1.37 5.89 -16.73
C LEU A 121 -1.75 4.45 -16.35
N TRP A 122 -1.20 3.43 -17.02
CA TRP A 122 -1.43 2.04 -16.66
C TRP A 122 -0.84 1.69 -15.30
N SER A 123 0.39 2.13 -14.99
CA SER A 123 0.99 1.91 -13.66
C SER A 123 0.16 2.57 -12.57
N ALA A 124 -0.26 3.82 -12.80
CA ALA A 124 -1.09 4.57 -11.87
C ALA A 124 -2.46 3.91 -11.67
N PHE A 125 -3.12 3.45 -12.74
CA PHE A 125 -4.38 2.72 -12.67
C PHE A 125 -4.24 1.42 -11.86
N LEU A 126 -3.27 0.58 -12.21
CA LEU A 126 -3.06 -0.69 -11.53
C LEU A 126 -2.77 -0.49 -10.03
N LEU A 127 -1.91 0.46 -9.65
CA LEU A 127 -1.59 0.71 -8.23
C LEU A 127 -2.70 1.49 -7.49
N ALA A 128 -3.50 2.31 -8.20
CA ALA A 128 -4.66 2.99 -7.62
C ALA A 128 -5.76 2.01 -7.20
N PHE A 129 -5.99 0.98 -8.00
CA PHE A 129 -7.05 -0.02 -7.81
C PHE A 129 -6.53 -1.39 -7.36
N SER A 130 -5.24 -1.53 -7.05
CA SER A 130 -4.70 -2.76 -6.48
C SER A 130 -5.43 -3.11 -5.18
N PRO A 131 -6.03 -4.31 -5.08
CA PRO A 131 -6.73 -4.75 -3.89
C PRO A 131 -5.90 -4.58 -2.61
N SER A 132 -4.64 -5.01 -2.62
CA SER A 132 -3.75 -4.92 -1.46
C SER A 132 -3.31 -3.48 -1.18
N MET A 133 -2.99 -2.68 -2.20
CA MET A 133 -2.61 -1.28 -2.01
C MET A 133 -3.75 -0.45 -1.44
N VAL A 134 -5.01 -0.70 -1.86
CA VAL A 134 -6.19 -0.06 -1.29
C VAL A 134 -6.42 -0.54 0.14
N TYR A 135 -6.43 -1.86 0.38
CA TYR A 135 -6.68 -2.46 1.69
C TYR A 135 -5.73 -1.94 2.76
N PHE A 136 -4.42 -1.97 2.49
CA PHE A 136 -3.41 -1.52 3.44
C PHE A 136 -3.23 0.01 3.48
N SER A 137 -3.76 0.77 2.52
CA SER A 137 -3.94 2.22 2.66
C SER A 137 -5.02 2.57 3.68
N ARG A 138 -6.02 1.69 3.86
CA ARG A 138 -7.15 1.81 4.78
C ARG A 138 -6.87 1.11 6.12
N PHE A 139 -5.61 0.86 6.42
CA PHE A 139 -5.13 0.12 7.58
C PHE A 139 -4.11 0.97 8.33
N PHE A 140 -4.32 1.24 9.60
CA PHE A 140 -3.48 2.13 10.38
C PHE A 140 -2.12 1.49 10.72
N ARG A 141 -1.26 1.40 9.69
CA ARG A 141 0.10 0.84 9.76
C ARG A 141 1.09 1.60 8.89
N ASN A 142 2.37 1.29 9.08
CA ASN A 142 3.50 1.96 8.44
C ASN A 142 3.72 1.58 6.97
N ASP A 143 3.11 0.49 6.45
CA ASP A 143 3.54 -0.14 5.21
C ASP A 143 3.40 0.78 3.98
N LEU A 144 2.31 1.57 3.87
CA LEU A 144 2.15 2.54 2.79
C LEU A 144 3.08 3.75 2.89
N ILE A 145 3.49 4.12 4.11
CA ILE A 145 4.52 5.14 4.31
C ILE A 145 5.84 4.65 3.72
N ILE A 146 6.22 3.39 3.99
CA ILE A 146 7.43 2.78 3.44
C ILE A 146 7.34 2.67 1.91
N VAL A 147 6.20 2.25 1.35
CA VAL A 147 5.98 2.19 -0.11
C VAL A 147 6.24 3.55 -0.76
N PHE A 148 5.62 4.61 -0.24
CA PHE A 148 5.84 5.97 -0.72
C PHE A 148 7.31 6.38 -0.60
N CYS A 149 7.91 6.21 0.58
CA CYS A 149 9.28 6.60 0.86
C CYS A 149 10.29 5.85 -0.03
N THR A 150 10.08 4.55 -0.26
CA THR A 150 10.91 3.75 -1.16
C THR A 150 10.87 4.30 -2.58
N MET A 151 9.67 4.59 -3.07
CA MET A 151 9.48 5.14 -4.40
C MET A 151 10.04 6.56 -4.52
N ALA A 152 9.81 7.41 -3.51
CA ALA A 152 10.34 8.78 -3.48
C ALA A 152 11.88 8.81 -3.41
N THR A 153 12.50 7.90 -2.63
CA THR A 153 13.95 7.73 -2.58
C THR A 153 14.50 7.29 -3.93
N PHE A 154 13.86 6.33 -4.58
CA PHE A 154 14.24 5.84 -5.91
C PHE A 154 14.14 6.94 -6.97
N ILE A 155 13.00 7.62 -7.06
CA ILE A 155 12.78 8.70 -8.03
C ILE A 155 13.71 9.88 -7.74
N GLY A 156 13.83 10.28 -6.47
CA GLY A 156 14.74 11.35 -6.07
C GLY A 156 16.18 11.05 -6.45
N GLY A 157 16.64 9.81 -6.24
CA GLY A 157 17.99 9.37 -6.64
C GLY A 157 18.20 9.45 -8.16
N ILE A 158 17.27 8.94 -8.97
CA ILE A 158 17.36 9.01 -10.44
C ILE A 158 17.39 10.47 -10.91
N ARG A 159 16.46 11.29 -10.44
CA ARG A 159 16.36 12.70 -10.84
C ARG A 159 17.55 13.53 -10.37
N TYR A 160 18.12 13.20 -9.19
CA TYR A 160 19.38 13.79 -8.75
C TYR A 160 20.51 13.49 -9.72
N LEU A 161 20.70 12.21 -10.09
CA LEU A 161 21.74 11.80 -11.02
C LEU A 161 21.58 12.40 -12.42
N GLU A 162 20.37 12.57 -12.89
CA GLU A 162 20.08 13.23 -14.18
C GLU A 162 20.38 14.74 -14.19
N ASN A 163 20.34 15.39 -13.04
CA ASN A 163 20.50 16.83 -12.88
C ASN A 163 21.82 17.23 -12.22
N LEU A 164 22.87 16.38 -12.23
CA LEU A 164 24.14 16.60 -11.53
C LEU A 164 24.80 17.96 -11.83
N HIS A 165 24.61 18.50 -13.03
CA HIS A 165 25.19 19.77 -13.47
C HIS A 165 24.21 20.96 -13.35
N SER A 166 23.06 20.79 -12.67
CA SER A 166 22.02 21.81 -12.50
C SER A 166 21.64 21.97 -11.04
N SER A 167 21.28 23.18 -10.63
CA SER A 167 20.72 23.46 -9.29
C SER A 167 19.41 22.69 -9.03
N LYS A 168 18.72 22.22 -10.07
CA LYS A 168 17.51 21.38 -9.95
C LYS A 168 17.77 20.04 -9.26
N ARG A 169 19.03 19.64 -9.04
CA ARG A 169 19.39 18.42 -8.29
C ARG A 169 19.03 18.49 -6.81
N TYR A 170 19.10 19.67 -6.17
CA TYR A 170 18.89 19.81 -4.72
C TYR A 170 17.49 19.40 -4.22
N PRO A 171 16.37 19.80 -4.84
CA PRO A 171 15.06 19.30 -4.45
C PRO A 171 14.94 17.78 -4.48
N TYR A 172 15.55 17.12 -5.46
CA TYR A 172 15.53 15.66 -5.56
C TYR A 172 16.44 14.99 -4.53
N LEU A 173 17.56 15.60 -4.20
CA LEU A 173 18.43 15.15 -3.11
C LEU A 173 17.70 15.22 -1.76
N ILE A 174 17.04 16.34 -1.48
CA ILE A 174 16.24 16.54 -0.27
C ILE A 174 15.09 15.53 -0.23
N LEU A 175 14.38 15.32 -1.34
CA LEU A 175 13.32 14.31 -1.44
C LEU A 175 13.84 12.92 -1.08
N ALA A 176 14.96 12.49 -1.68
CA ALA A 176 15.54 11.18 -1.43
C ALA A 176 15.99 11.01 0.02
N ALA A 177 16.76 11.97 0.56
CA ALA A 177 17.28 11.92 1.92
C ALA A 177 16.18 11.96 2.98
N SER A 178 15.19 12.86 2.81
CA SER A 178 14.05 12.98 3.74
C SER A 178 13.16 11.74 3.70
N SER A 179 12.88 11.20 2.51
CA SER A 179 12.07 9.99 2.39
C SER A 179 12.77 8.79 3.02
N LEU A 180 14.08 8.65 2.84
CA LEU A 180 14.84 7.58 3.48
C LEU A 180 14.84 7.71 5.01
N ALA A 181 14.98 8.93 5.53
CA ALA A 181 14.91 9.22 6.96
C ALA A 181 13.53 8.90 7.55
N ILE A 182 12.44 9.29 6.85
CA ILE A 182 11.07 8.97 7.24
C ILE A 182 10.84 7.45 7.19
N ALA A 183 11.35 6.75 6.19
CA ALA A 183 11.25 5.30 6.10
C ALA A 183 11.89 4.62 7.33
N VAL A 184 13.11 4.99 7.68
CA VAL A 184 13.83 4.48 8.86
C VAL A 184 13.12 4.85 10.16
N SER A 185 12.48 6.02 10.21
CA SER A 185 11.69 6.46 11.37
C SER A 185 10.28 5.84 11.42
N SER A 186 9.92 5.00 10.44
CA SER A 186 8.60 4.37 10.36
C SER A 186 8.64 2.87 10.68
N LYS A 187 9.51 2.10 10.04
CA LYS A 187 9.54 0.64 10.21
C LYS A 187 10.87 0.03 9.80
N GLU A 188 11.24 -1.07 10.43
CA GLU A 188 12.49 -1.82 10.22
C GLU A 188 12.64 -2.35 8.78
N ASN A 189 11.54 -2.54 8.05
CA ASN A 189 11.56 -2.89 6.62
C ASN A 189 12.38 -1.91 5.77
N ALA A 190 12.57 -0.67 6.22
CA ALA A 190 13.42 0.31 5.56
C ALA A 190 14.87 -0.18 5.45
N TYR A 191 15.39 -0.90 6.44
CA TYR A 191 16.74 -1.46 6.39
C TYR A 191 16.90 -2.53 5.32
N LEU A 192 15.87 -3.35 5.10
CA LEU A 192 15.85 -4.36 4.02
C LEU A 192 15.89 -3.69 2.64
N ILE A 193 15.16 -2.59 2.47
CA ILE A 193 15.13 -1.81 1.24
C ILE A 193 16.49 -1.15 0.99
N ILE A 194 17.10 -0.57 2.03
CA ILE A 194 18.46 -0.01 1.96
C ILE A 194 19.46 -1.09 1.55
N LEU A 195 19.39 -2.27 2.16
CA LEU A 195 20.26 -3.40 1.83
C LEU A 195 20.05 -3.83 0.38
N MET A 196 18.81 -3.98 -0.08
CA MET A 196 18.47 -4.41 -1.43
C MET A 196 18.95 -3.39 -2.47
N PHE A 197 18.67 -2.09 -2.29
CA PHE A 197 19.12 -1.04 -3.20
C PHE A 197 20.64 -0.84 -3.14
N GLY A 198 21.21 -0.92 -1.93
CA GLY A 198 22.66 -0.88 -1.71
C GLY A 198 23.40 -2.03 -2.38
N ALA A 199 22.87 -3.24 -2.31
CA ALA A 199 23.44 -4.40 -2.99
C ALA A 199 23.48 -4.22 -4.51
N TYR A 200 22.37 -3.77 -5.12
CA TYR A 200 22.35 -3.48 -6.56
C TYR A 200 23.35 -2.40 -6.95
N THR A 201 23.30 -1.26 -6.26
CA THR A 201 24.19 -0.12 -6.59
C THR A 201 25.64 -0.46 -6.36
N GLY A 202 25.95 -1.24 -5.31
CA GLY A 202 27.30 -1.75 -5.05
C GLY A 202 27.81 -2.68 -6.15
N VAL A 203 27.01 -3.68 -6.53
CA VAL A 203 27.35 -4.60 -7.62
C VAL A 203 27.51 -3.85 -8.95
N TYR A 204 26.60 -2.92 -9.24
CA TYR A 204 26.68 -2.09 -10.45
C TYR A 204 27.92 -1.20 -10.46
N ALA A 205 28.24 -0.57 -9.33
CA ALA A 205 29.44 0.26 -9.18
C ALA A 205 30.73 -0.57 -9.36
N LEU A 206 30.80 -1.76 -8.76
CA LEU A 206 31.91 -2.69 -8.92
C LEU A 206 32.08 -3.14 -10.39
N TYR A 207 30.96 -3.47 -11.04
CA TYR A 207 30.96 -3.83 -12.46
C TYR A 207 31.48 -2.68 -13.34
N ARG A 208 31.02 -1.46 -13.11
CA ARG A 208 31.49 -0.26 -13.82
C ARG A 208 32.97 0.01 -13.56
N PHE A 209 33.38 -0.08 -12.29
CA PHE A 209 34.78 0.08 -11.91
C PHE A 209 35.70 -0.94 -12.64
N TYR A 210 35.30 -2.23 -12.62
CA TYR A 210 36.05 -3.28 -13.30
C TYR A 210 36.10 -3.06 -14.83
N SER A 211 34.96 -2.67 -15.43
CA SER A 211 34.89 -2.38 -16.87
C SER A 211 35.80 -1.22 -17.27
N ASP A 212 35.77 -0.13 -16.50
CA ASP A 212 36.60 1.05 -16.75
C ASP A 212 38.10 0.73 -16.55
N TRP A 213 38.45 0.02 -15.48
CA TRP A 213 39.82 -0.44 -15.21
C TRP A 213 40.38 -1.29 -16.36
N LYS A 214 39.56 -2.23 -16.85
CA LYS A 214 39.99 -3.10 -17.98
C LYS A 214 40.10 -2.32 -19.29
N LYS A 215 39.25 -1.36 -19.56
CA LYS A 215 39.29 -0.55 -20.80
C LYS A 215 40.44 0.43 -20.83
N GLU A 216 40.70 1.11 -19.73
CA GLU A 216 41.70 2.16 -19.64
C GLU A 216 43.13 1.62 -19.45
N ASN A 217 43.28 0.32 -19.14
CA ASN A 217 44.57 -0.36 -18.91
C ASN A 217 45.44 0.35 -17.85
N LEU A 218 44.78 1.02 -16.88
CA LEU A 218 45.44 1.78 -15.82
C LEU A 218 45.77 0.88 -14.62
N SER A 219 46.74 1.31 -13.80
CA SER A 219 46.97 0.64 -12.51
C SER A 219 45.75 0.81 -11.60
N LEU A 220 45.43 -0.19 -10.76
CA LEU A 220 44.33 -0.17 -9.82
C LEU A 220 44.30 1.10 -8.95
N LYS A 221 45.48 1.52 -8.45
CA LYS A 221 45.66 2.75 -7.66
C LYS A 221 45.24 4.01 -8.42
N ARG A 222 45.59 4.09 -9.71
CA ARG A 222 45.26 5.24 -10.56
C ARG A 222 43.77 5.29 -10.88
N THR A 223 43.15 4.15 -11.19
CA THR A 223 41.71 4.04 -11.41
C THR A 223 40.92 4.44 -10.15
N LEU A 224 41.34 3.95 -8.97
CA LEU A 224 40.72 4.33 -7.68
C LEU A 224 40.85 5.83 -7.41
N PHE A 225 42.04 6.41 -7.62
CA PHE A 225 42.29 7.84 -7.44
C PHE A 225 41.36 8.68 -8.34
N LEU A 226 41.23 8.32 -9.63
CA LEU A 226 40.36 9.00 -10.58
C LEU A 226 38.89 8.90 -10.15
N LYS A 227 38.42 7.75 -9.65
CA LYS A 227 37.07 7.58 -9.15
C LYS A 227 36.82 8.40 -7.88
N ILE A 228 37.76 8.43 -6.95
CA ILE A 228 37.62 9.27 -5.73
C ILE A 228 37.58 10.75 -6.13
N SER A 229 38.42 11.22 -7.04
CA SER A 229 38.44 12.61 -7.51
C SER A 229 37.12 13.01 -8.22
N THR A 230 36.39 12.06 -8.84
CA THR A 230 35.07 12.30 -9.43
C THR A 230 33.96 12.44 -8.37
N ILE A 231 34.13 11.84 -7.19
CA ILE A 231 33.14 11.88 -6.11
C ILE A 231 33.36 13.10 -5.19
N THR A 232 34.62 13.54 -5.02
CA THR A 232 34.99 14.64 -4.13
C THR A 232 34.15 15.93 -4.31
N PRO A 233 33.80 16.38 -5.53
CA PRO A 233 32.97 17.57 -5.74
C PRO A 233 31.56 17.47 -5.15
N PHE A 234 31.06 16.25 -4.89
CA PHE A 234 29.72 15.98 -4.33
C PHE A 234 29.74 15.76 -2.80
N LEU A 235 30.88 15.96 -2.15
CA LEU A 235 31.00 15.83 -0.69
C LEU A 235 30.03 16.76 0.07
N PRO A 236 29.81 18.03 -0.34
CA PRO A 236 28.81 18.89 0.32
C PRO A 236 27.39 18.32 0.26
N GLU A 237 27.00 17.71 -0.87
CA GLU A 237 25.68 17.08 -1.04
C GLU A 237 25.54 15.82 -0.16
N VAL A 238 26.59 15.03 -0.06
CA VAL A 238 26.63 13.88 0.86
C VAL A 238 26.47 14.34 2.30
N LEU A 239 27.23 15.37 2.72
CA LEU A 239 27.13 15.94 4.05
C LEU A 239 25.71 16.51 4.32
N LEU A 240 25.15 17.25 3.37
CA LEU A 240 23.77 17.76 3.47
C LEU A 240 22.77 16.61 3.65
N SER A 241 22.89 15.56 2.86
CA SER A 241 21.99 14.39 2.91
C SER A 241 22.08 13.67 4.24
N VAL A 242 23.31 13.44 4.73
CA VAL A 242 23.55 12.77 6.02
C VAL A 242 23.05 13.63 7.18
N THR A 243 23.33 14.95 7.14
CA THR A 243 22.85 15.88 8.17
C THR A 243 21.33 15.92 8.22
N LEU A 244 20.67 16.05 7.06
CA LEU A 244 19.21 16.05 6.95
C LEU A 244 18.61 14.72 7.42
N PHE A 245 19.21 13.60 7.04
CA PHE A 245 18.81 12.27 7.46
C PHE A 245 18.88 12.14 8.99
N ILE A 246 20.03 12.47 9.59
CA ILE A 246 20.21 12.40 11.05
C ILE A 246 19.24 13.35 11.76
N PHE A 247 19.08 14.57 11.25
CA PHE A 247 18.15 15.54 11.83
C PHE A 247 16.71 15.01 11.89
N ILE A 248 16.20 14.45 10.78
CA ILE A 248 14.82 13.92 10.72
C ILE A 248 14.68 12.69 11.62
N VAL A 249 15.65 11.77 11.62
CA VAL A 249 15.64 10.60 12.51
C VAL A 249 15.62 11.05 13.97
N MET A 250 16.54 11.94 14.37
CA MET A 250 16.58 12.45 15.74
C MET A 250 15.30 13.21 16.11
N LEU A 251 14.73 14.01 15.21
CA LEU A 251 13.49 14.73 15.44
C LEU A 251 12.36 13.79 15.92
N PHE A 252 12.16 12.66 15.25
CA PHE A 252 11.09 11.73 15.59
C PHE A 252 11.44 10.83 16.78
N TYR A 253 12.64 10.27 16.83
CA TYR A 253 13.03 9.34 17.90
C TYR A 253 13.21 10.03 19.26
N THR A 254 13.50 11.33 19.28
CA THR A 254 13.57 12.13 20.51
C THR A 254 12.23 12.80 20.87
N SER A 255 11.15 12.41 20.19
CA SER A 255 9.82 13.00 20.36
C SER A 255 9.86 14.54 20.25
N LEU A 256 10.32 15.04 19.08
CA LEU A 256 10.52 16.47 18.80
C LEU A 256 11.50 17.14 19.79
N PHE A 257 12.61 16.46 20.10
CA PHE A 257 13.66 16.88 21.04
C PHE A 257 13.22 17.01 22.51
N ARG A 258 12.11 16.38 22.90
CA ARG A 258 11.61 16.38 24.29
C ARG A 258 12.21 15.27 25.14
N ILE A 259 12.70 14.20 24.53
CA ILE A 259 13.31 13.05 25.21
C ILE A 259 14.78 12.94 24.79
N PRO A 260 15.72 12.83 25.73
CA PRO A 260 17.12 12.59 25.39
C PRO A 260 17.31 11.14 24.92
N GLU A 261 17.70 10.99 23.68
CA GLU A 261 18.04 9.70 23.07
C GLU A 261 19.30 9.86 22.24
N SER A 262 20.14 8.84 22.18
CA SER A 262 21.30 8.82 21.30
C SER A 262 21.03 7.98 20.05
N LEU A 263 21.63 8.36 18.92
CA LEU A 263 21.54 7.57 17.69
C LEU A 263 22.03 6.13 17.89
N PHE A 264 23.07 5.96 18.72
CA PHE A 264 23.61 4.63 19.04
C PHE A 264 22.57 3.76 19.76
N SER A 265 21.92 4.29 20.80
CA SER A 265 20.91 3.53 21.56
C SER A 265 19.67 3.17 20.71
N ILE A 266 19.29 4.04 19.76
CA ILE A 266 18.20 3.76 18.82
C ILE A 266 18.57 2.58 17.91
N VAL A 267 19.75 2.63 17.30
CA VAL A 267 20.24 1.57 16.39
C VAL A 267 20.43 0.26 17.13
N GLU A 268 21.03 0.30 18.34
CA GLU A 268 21.25 -0.89 19.17
C GLU A 268 19.94 -1.59 19.51
N ARG A 269 18.92 -0.86 19.97
CA ARG A 269 17.60 -1.41 20.30
C ARG A 269 16.90 -1.99 19.05
N ALA A 270 16.93 -1.27 17.95
CA ALA A 270 16.34 -1.75 16.69
C ALA A 270 17.02 -3.04 16.22
N PHE A 271 18.36 -3.09 16.23
CA PHE A 271 19.13 -4.24 15.80
C PHE A 271 18.95 -5.45 16.73
N SER A 272 19.01 -5.23 18.06
CA SER A 272 18.83 -6.28 19.07
C SER A 272 17.45 -6.93 18.95
N HIS A 273 16.41 -6.10 18.83
CA HIS A 273 15.05 -6.57 18.64
C HIS A 273 14.89 -7.35 17.32
N TRP A 274 15.48 -6.85 16.22
CA TRP A 274 15.42 -7.54 14.93
C TRP A 274 16.12 -8.90 14.98
N MET A 275 17.28 -9.00 15.65
CA MET A 275 18.00 -10.26 15.87
C MET A 275 17.20 -11.23 16.73
N GLU A 276 16.52 -10.75 17.77
CA GLU A 276 15.65 -11.56 18.62
C GLU A 276 14.46 -12.09 17.83
N MET A 277 13.80 -11.24 17.07
CA MET A 277 12.67 -11.63 16.22
C MET A 277 13.05 -12.65 15.14
N HIS A 278 14.28 -12.62 14.66
CA HIS A 278 14.77 -13.60 13.67
C HIS A 278 14.99 -15.01 14.27
N ARG A 279 15.13 -15.09 15.59
CA ARG A 279 15.27 -16.36 16.32
C ARG A 279 13.92 -16.99 16.70
N ILE A 280 12.85 -16.20 16.71
CA ILE A 280 11.52 -16.64 17.09
C ILE A 280 10.68 -16.77 15.81
N GLU A 281 10.21 -17.96 15.52
CA GLU A 281 9.25 -18.21 14.45
C GLU A 281 7.86 -17.73 14.89
N ARG A 282 7.57 -16.44 14.66
CA ARG A 282 6.31 -15.82 15.11
C ARG A 282 5.11 -16.27 14.29
N ILE A 283 5.25 -16.28 12.99
CA ILE A 283 4.20 -16.64 12.04
C ILE A 283 4.89 -17.40 10.93
N GLY A 284 5.05 -18.69 11.14
CA GLY A 284 5.58 -19.61 10.15
C GLY A 284 4.69 -19.62 8.91
N GLY A 285 5.27 -19.98 7.77
CA GLY A 285 4.52 -20.15 6.54
C GLY A 285 5.42 -20.61 5.42
N PRO A 286 4.85 -21.18 4.34
CA PRO A 286 5.64 -21.70 3.25
C PRO A 286 6.38 -20.56 2.52
N PHE A 287 7.51 -20.88 1.88
CA PHE A 287 8.27 -19.92 1.08
C PHE A 287 7.41 -19.21 0.01
N TYR A 288 6.39 -19.89 -0.51
CA TYR A 288 5.47 -19.35 -1.52
C TYR A 288 4.29 -18.55 -0.94
N PHE A 289 4.31 -18.15 0.33
CA PHE A 289 3.20 -17.47 1.03
C PHE A 289 2.58 -16.31 0.24
N TYR A 290 3.38 -15.49 -0.44
CA TYR A 290 2.89 -14.35 -1.21
C TYR A 290 2.33 -14.71 -2.59
N ILE A 291 2.66 -15.89 -3.13
CA ILE A 291 2.21 -16.30 -4.48
C ILE A 291 0.68 -16.44 -4.55
N PRO A 292 -0.01 -17.14 -3.63
CA PRO A 292 -1.49 -17.18 -3.62
C PRO A 292 -2.11 -15.80 -3.50
N ILE A 293 -1.59 -14.93 -2.64
CA ILE A 293 -2.08 -13.55 -2.48
C ILE A 293 -1.97 -12.78 -3.81
N LEU A 294 -0.81 -12.85 -4.46
CA LEU A 294 -0.59 -12.20 -5.76
C LEU A 294 -1.48 -12.77 -6.88
N LEU A 295 -1.72 -14.09 -6.89
CA LEU A 295 -2.57 -14.73 -7.90
C LEU A 295 -4.05 -14.37 -7.70
N VAL A 296 -4.53 -14.34 -6.47
CA VAL A 296 -5.95 -14.08 -6.17
C VAL A 296 -6.27 -12.60 -6.33
N TYR A 297 -5.45 -11.71 -5.77
CA TYR A 297 -5.78 -10.29 -5.70
C TYR A 297 -5.07 -9.44 -6.74
N GLU A 298 -3.85 -9.83 -7.17
CA GLU A 298 -2.97 -8.98 -7.99
C GLU A 298 -2.62 -9.63 -9.34
N SER A 299 -3.49 -10.49 -9.86
CA SER A 299 -3.21 -11.27 -11.08
C SER A 299 -2.77 -10.46 -12.30
N PRO A 300 -3.38 -9.29 -12.65
CA PRO A 300 -2.86 -8.51 -13.79
C PRO A 300 -1.49 -7.93 -13.51
N ILE A 301 -1.22 -7.50 -12.28
CA ILE A 301 0.08 -6.97 -11.88
C ILE A 301 1.16 -8.06 -11.98
N LEU A 302 0.88 -9.26 -11.48
CA LEU A 302 1.81 -10.38 -11.55
C LEU A 302 2.06 -10.84 -12.99
N ILE A 303 1.01 -11.03 -13.78
CA ILE A 303 1.09 -11.52 -15.17
C ILE A 303 1.83 -10.52 -16.05
N PHE A 304 1.35 -9.28 -16.10
CA PHE A 304 1.93 -8.27 -16.98
C PHE A 304 3.23 -7.69 -16.44
N GLY A 305 3.46 -7.71 -15.12
CA GLY A 305 4.74 -7.36 -14.52
C GLY A 305 5.83 -8.37 -14.88
N THR A 306 5.54 -9.66 -14.81
CA THR A 306 6.46 -10.73 -15.24
C THR A 306 6.71 -10.67 -16.76
N ALA A 307 5.67 -10.43 -17.56
CA ALA A 307 5.84 -10.17 -19.00
C ALA A 307 6.72 -8.95 -19.27
N GLY A 308 6.57 -7.90 -18.47
CA GLY A 308 7.40 -6.68 -18.52
C GLY A 308 8.87 -6.97 -18.23
N ILE A 309 9.19 -7.75 -17.21
CA ILE A 309 10.58 -8.20 -16.93
C ILE A 309 11.18 -8.84 -18.16
N VAL A 310 10.53 -9.88 -18.70
CA VAL A 310 11.01 -10.61 -19.88
C VAL A 310 11.17 -9.69 -21.10
N HIS A 311 10.18 -8.83 -21.32
CA HIS A 311 10.15 -7.92 -22.45
C HIS A 311 11.28 -6.90 -22.42
N PHE A 312 11.45 -6.16 -21.33
CA PHE A 312 12.43 -5.08 -21.25
C PHE A 312 13.86 -5.58 -21.14
N LEU A 313 14.10 -6.74 -20.52
CA LEU A 313 15.40 -7.37 -20.49
C LEU A 313 15.85 -7.91 -21.87
N LYS A 314 14.91 -8.33 -22.72
CA LYS A 314 15.19 -8.74 -24.11
C LYS A 314 15.39 -7.55 -25.05
N LYS A 315 14.56 -6.49 -24.91
CA LYS A 315 14.54 -5.34 -25.84
C LYS A 315 15.79 -4.46 -25.75
N ARG A 316 16.42 -4.34 -24.57
CA ARG A 316 17.65 -3.55 -24.31
C ARG A 316 17.62 -2.12 -24.91
N GLY A 317 16.48 -1.41 -24.78
CA GLY A 317 16.33 -0.05 -25.29
C GLY A 317 17.03 1.04 -24.44
N GLU A 318 16.80 2.31 -24.75
CA GLU A 318 17.43 3.48 -24.09
C GLU A 318 17.32 3.45 -22.54
N ASN A 319 16.18 3.01 -21.99
CA ASN A 319 15.94 2.92 -20.54
C ASN A 319 16.31 1.55 -19.95
N PHE A 320 17.23 0.80 -20.59
CA PHE A 320 17.57 -0.57 -20.16
C PHE A 320 18.03 -0.63 -18.70
N THR A 321 18.90 0.29 -18.26
CA THR A 321 19.40 0.31 -16.88
C THR A 321 18.29 0.54 -15.87
N PHE A 322 17.32 1.38 -16.18
CA PHE A 322 16.13 1.61 -15.35
C PHE A 322 15.29 0.32 -15.22
N PHE A 323 14.97 -0.32 -16.34
CA PHE A 323 14.19 -1.57 -16.32
C PHE A 323 14.95 -2.75 -15.72
N LEU A 324 16.27 -2.79 -15.86
CA LEU A 324 17.13 -3.79 -15.21
C LEU A 324 17.05 -3.65 -13.68
N PHE A 325 17.17 -2.43 -13.15
CA PHE A 325 17.01 -2.16 -11.73
C PHE A 325 15.60 -2.51 -11.25
N LEU A 326 14.58 -2.09 -11.98
CA LEU A 326 13.17 -2.34 -11.61
C LEU A 326 12.84 -3.84 -11.63
N SER A 327 13.38 -4.60 -12.60
CA SER A 327 13.27 -6.06 -12.65
C SER A 327 13.97 -6.74 -11.48
N TYR A 328 15.18 -6.28 -11.15
CA TYR A 328 15.90 -6.72 -9.96
C TYR A 328 15.07 -6.46 -8.71
N TRP A 329 14.56 -5.23 -8.52
CA TRP A 329 13.74 -4.86 -7.37
C TRP A 329 12.51 -5.75 -7.23
N ALA A 330 11.78 -6.00 -8.30
CA ALA A 330 10.60 -6.87 -8.30
C ALA A 330 10.93 -8.30 -7.85
N VAL A 331 11.96 -8.90 -8.45
CA VAL A 331 12.37 -10.28 -8.11
C VAL A 331 12.99 -10.34 -6.71
N ALA A 332 13.86 -9.40 -6.37
CA ALA A 332 14.52 -9.37 -5.07
C ALA A 332 13.54 -9.16 -3.93
N SER A 333 12.52 -8.29 -4.08
CA SER A 333 11.49 -8.10 -3.06
C SER A 333 10.66 -9.36 -2.87
N LEU A 334 10.23 -10.03 -3.95
CA LEU A 334 9.49 -11.29 -3.85
C LEU A 334 10.31 -12.35 -3.11
N LEU A 335 11.58 -12.55 -3.48
CA LEU A 335 12.46 -13.55 -2.86
C LEU A 335 12.77 -13.20 -1.40
N LEU A 336 13.08 -11.93 -1.12
CA LEU A 336 13.43 -11.46 0.22
C LEU A 336 12.27 -11.67 1.19
N TYR A 337 11.07 -11.15 0.88
CA TYR A 337 9.92 -11.30 1.76
C TYR A 337 9.44 -12.76 1.86
N SER A 338 9.60 -13.57 0.81
CA SER A 338 9.35 -15.01 0.88
C SER A 338 10.34 -15.77 1.77
N TYR A 339 11.58 -15.27 1.89
CA TYR A 339 12.62 -15.88 2.72
C TYR A 339 12.47 -15.51 4.21
N LEU A 340 11.98 -14.30 4.53
CA LEU A 340 11.82 -13.87 5.92
C LEU A 340 10.90 -14.81 6.72
N GLN A 341 11.22 -15.00 7.99
CA GLN A 341 10.44 -15.87 8.89
C GLN A 341 9.07 -15.28 9.22
N GLU A 342 9.00 -13.98 9.38
CA GLU A 342 7.72 -13.28 9.61
C GLU A 342 6.97 -13.09 8.29
N LYS A 343 5.93 -13.90 8.08
CA LYS A 343 5.07 -13.87 6.89
C LYS A 343 3.71 -13.25 7.21
N VAL A 344 3.55 -12.00 6.84
CA VAL A 344 2.32 -11.24 7.10
C VAL A 344 1.78 -10.62 5.82
N PRO A 345 0.44 -10.55 5.63
CA PRO A 345 -0.15 -10.14 4.36
C PRO A 345 0.22 -8.71 3.92
N TRP A 346 0.40 -7.78 4.83
CA TRP A 346 0.69 -6.37 4.50
C TRP A 346 2.04 -6.15 3.81
N LEU A 347 2.99 -7.09 3.92
CA LEU A 347 4.26 -6.98 3.20
C LEU A 347 4.12 -7.16 1.68
N VAL A 348 2.99 -7.68 1.20
CA VAL A 348 2.72 -7.85 -0.23
C VAL A 348 2.80 -6.52 -1.01
N VAL A 349 2.47 -5.37 -0.39
CA VAL A 349 2.50 -4.06 -1.05
C VAL A 349 3.89 -3.67 -1.56
N HIS A 350 4.95 -4.15 -0.88
CA HIS A 350 6.33 -3.91 -1.28
C HIS A 350 6.73 -4.75 -2.51
N ILE A 351 6.06 -5.88 -2.73
CA ILE A 351 6.22 -6.73 -3.92
C ILE A 351 5.39 -6.16 -5.07
N VAL A 352 4.15 -5.79 -4.80
CA VAL A 352 3.20 -5.25 -5.78
C VAL A 352 3.71 -3.97 -6.44
N LEU A 353 4.38 -3.10 -5.69
CA LEU A 353 4.87 -1.81 -6.20
C LEU A 353 5.76 -1.96 -7.45
N PRO A 354 6.91 -2.64 -7.44
CA PRO A 354 7.77 -2.74 -8.62
C PRO A 354 7.13 -3.58 -9.74
N PHE A 355 6.35 -4.64 -9.41
CA PHE A 355 5.61 -5.39 -10.41
C PHE A 355 4.53 -4.55 -11.09
N GLY A 356 3.82 -3.68 -10.36
CA GLY A 356 2.80 -2.78 -10.89
C GLY A 356 3.37 -1.74 -11.85
N ILE A 357 4.56 -1.21 -11.56
CA ILE A 357 5.27 -0.28 -12.45
C ILE A 357 5.69 -1.02 -13.75
N LEU A 358 6.24 -2.23 -13.63
CA LEU A 358 6.61 -3.06 -14.79
C LEU A 358 5.40 -3.47 -15.64
N ALA A 359 4.29 -3.84 -15.00
CA ALA A 359 3.05 -4.19 -15.67
C ALA A 359 2.50 -3.00 -16.46
N GLY A 360 2.44 -1.83 -15.84
CA GLY A 360 1.97 -0.61 -16.51
C GLY A 360 2.87 -0.18 -17.66
N ALA A 361 4.19 -0.25 -17.49
CA ALA A 361 5.17 0.01 -18.55
C ALA A 361 4.98 -0.94 -19.74
N TYR A 362 4.81 -2.25 -19.48
CA TYR A 362 4.57 -3.26 -20.51
C TYR A 362 3.27 -3.02 -21.27
N LEU A 363 2.17 -2.77 -20.55
CA LEU A 363 0.88 -2.46 -21.17
C LEU A 363 0.94 -1.15 -21.98
N GLY A 364 1.62 -0.13 -21.47
CA GLY A 364 1.83 1.12 -22.20
C GLY A 364 2.57 0.94 -23.51
N ASP A 365 3.67 0.17 -23.51
CA ASP A 365 4.44 -0.17 -24.72
C ASP A 365 3.62 -1.06 -25.69
N PHE A 366 2.87 -2.01 -25.16
CA PHE A 366 1.98 -2.88 -25.95
C PHE A 366 0.91 -2.08 -26.71
N PHE A 367 0.17 -1.21 -26.02
CA PHE A 367 -0.87 -0.40 -26.64
C PHE A 367 -0.32 0.71 -27.55
N SER A 368 0.88 1.22 -27.28
CA SER A 368 1.55 2.16 -28.19
C SER A 368 1.82 1.52 -29.54
N ARG A 369 2.43 0.34 -29.56
CA ARG A 369 2.71 -0.41 -30.81
C ARG A 369 1.45 -0.82 -31.56
N ALA A 370 0.36 -1.15 -30.85
CA ALA A 370 -0.91 -1.48 -31.48
C ALA A 370 -1.52 -0.26 -32.19
N SER A 371 -1.36 0.93 -31.62
CA SER A 371 -1.82 2.20 -32.19
C SER A 371 -1.04 2.59 -33.46
N ASP A 372 0.31 2.48 -33.39
CA ASP A 372 1.19 2.84 -34.50
C ASP A 372 0.88 2.01 -35.75
N ARG A 373 0.71 0.67 -35.58
CA ARG A 373 0.35 -0.23 -36.69
C ARG A 373 -1.04 0.04 -37.28
N ARG A 374 -1.95 0.57 -36.47
CA ARG A 374 -3.29 0.92 -36.97
C ARG A 374 -3.23 2.14 -37.90
N GLN A 375 -2.30 3.05 -37.64
CA GLN A 375 -2.05 4.22 -38.51
C GLN A 375 -1.30 3.81 -39.79
N GLU A 376 -0.30 2.93 -39.69
CA GLU A 376 0.41 2.41 -40.87
C GLU A 376 -0.50 1.62 -41.83
N ASN A 377 -1.58 1.00 -41.33
CA ASN A 377 -2.52 0.23 -42.14
C ASN A 377 -3.77 1.02 -42.57
N LEU A 378 -3.87 2.32 -42.26
CA LEU A 378 -4.85 3.18 -42.88
C LEU A 378 -4.35 3.45 -44.31
N PRO A 379 -5.17 3.17 -45.39
CA PRO A 379 -4.78 3.53 -46.74
C PRO A 379 -4.49 5.05 -46.71
N GLU A 380 -3.32 5.42 -47.23
CA GLU A 380 -3.08 6.80 -47.61
C GLU A 380 -4.30 7.25 -48.40
N GLN A 381 -4.95 8.32 -47.99
CA GLN A 381 -5.94 8.95 -48.88
C GLN A 381 -5.15 9.35 -50.12
N GLU A 382 -5.20 8.47 -51.15
CA GLU A 382 -4.78 8.84 -52.48
C GLU A 382 -5.48 10.15 -52.81
N ASN A 383 -4.68 11.22 -52.90
CA ASN A 383 -5.12 12.40 -53.59
C ASN A 383 -5.58 11.91 -54.98
N LEU A 384 -6.88 11.85 -55.18
CA LEU A 384 -7.45 11.58 -56.48
C LEU A 384 -6.83 12.59 -57.44
N PRO A 385 -6.05 12.14 -58.45
CA PRO A 385 -5.67 13.04 -59.51
C PRO A 385 -6.96 13.44 -60.25
N GLU A 386 -7.07 14.74 -60.51
CA GLU A 386 -8.09 15.27 -61.39
C GLU A 386 -8.12 14.46 -62.70
N GLN A 387 -9.33 14.14 -63.13
CA GLN A 387 -9.62 13.42 -64.37
C GLN A 387 -8.94 14.10 -65.56
N GLU A 388 -7.89 13.51 -66.08
CA GLU A 388 -7.48 13.70 -67.47
C GLU A 388 -7.73 12.40 -68.27
N ASN A 389 -8.41 12.60 -69.35
CA ASN A 389 -8.94 11.71 -70.37
C ASN A 389 -8.13 10.47 -70.72
N LEU A 390 -8.84 9.35 -70.80
CA LEU A 390 -8.45 8.08 -71.41
C LEU A 390 -8.09 8.21 -72.89
N PRO A 391 -7.25 7.30 -73.42
CA PRO A 391 -7.74 6.43 -74.46
C PRO A 391 -7.53 4.94 -74.18
N GLU A 392 -8.50 4.15 -74.71
CA GLU A 392 -8.51 2.70 -74.78
C GLU A 392 -7.31 2.14 -75.54
N GLN A 393 -6.75 1.00 -75.05
CA GLN A 393 -6.55 -0.21 -75.86
C GLN A 393 -5.82 -1.32 -75.15
N GLU A 394 -6.47 -2.47 -75.09
CA GLU A 394 -6.03 -3.83 -75.26
C GLU A 394 -4.56 -4.21 -75.02
N ASN A 395 -4.31 -5.19 -74.10
CA ASN A 395 -3.94 -6.54 -74.53
C ASN A 395 -3.80 -7.54 -73.39
N LEU A 396 -4.51 -8.62 -73.49
CA LEU A 396 -4.28 -9.87 -72.78
C LEU A 396 -2.93 -10.48 -73.15
N LEU A 397 -2.20 -11.02 -72.20
CA LEU A 397 -1.40 -12.22 -72.38
C LEU A 397 -1.14 -12.95 -71.06
N GLU A 398 -1.53 -14.18 -71.06
CA GLU A 398 -1.26 -15.23 -70.10
C GLU A 398 0.20 -15.43 -69.81
N ILE A 399 0.55 -15.67 -68.56
CA ILE A 399 1.67 -16.56 -68.20
C ILE A 399 1.26 -17.42 -67.00
N GLU A 400 0.89 -18.65 -67.29
CA GLU A 400 0.93 -19.76 -66.35
C GLU A 400 2.38 -20.06 -66.00
N GLY A 401 2.70 -20.09 -64.72
CA GLY A 401 4.03 -20.44 -64.18
C GLY A 401 3.90 -21.36 -62.96
N ILE A 402 3.77 -22.64 -63.21
CA ILE A 402 4.12 -23.85 -62.46
C ILE A 402 4.62 -23.59 -61.04
N ILE A 403 3.80 -23.93 -60.05
CA ILE A 403 4.13 -24.00 -58.65
C ILE A 403 4.58 -25.43 -58.32
N SER A 404 5.82 -25.56 -57.90
CA SER A 404 6.34 -26.75 -57.23
C SER A 404 5.87 -26.76 -55.77
N GLU A 405 4.96 -27.66 -55.47
CA GLU A 405 4.62 -28.08 -54.11
C GLU A 405 5.81 -28.82 -53.49
N LYS A 406 6.38 -28.28 -52.44
CA LYS A 406 7.23 -29.04 -51.51
C LYS A 406 6.79 -28.76 -50.05
N ASP A 407 6.34 -29.83 -49.44
CA ASP A 407 6.05 -30.08 -48.05
C ASP A 407 6.60 -29.06 -47.05
N LYS A 408 5.71 -28.26 -46.47
CA LYS A 408 5.93 -27.63 -45.15
C LYS A 408 4.85 -28.08 -44.20
N LYS A 409 5.22 -28.93 -43.24
CA LYS A 409 4.39 -29.23 -42.04
C LYS A 409 3.83 -27.95 -41.48
N PRO A 410 2.55 -27.90 -41.09
CA PRO A 410 1.97 -26.72 -40.46
C PRO A 410 2.56 -26.56 -39.06
N ALA A 411 3.62 -25.77 -38.93
CA ALA A 411 3.95 -25.19 -37.63
C ALA A 411 2.75 -24.32 -37.26
N PHE A 412 2.12 -24.62 -36.14
CA PHE A 412 1.01 -23.85 -35.56
C PHE A 412 1.49 -22.43 -35.30
N ARG A 413 1.44 -21.58 -36.29
CA ARG A 413 1.85 -20.18 -36.26
C ARG A 413 0.60 -19.36 -36.02
N ILE A 414 0.29 -19.11 -34.72
CA ILE A 414 -0.78 -18.18 -34.37
C ILE A 414 -0.53 -16.89 -35.15
N LYS A 415 -1.50 -16.47 -35.96
CA LYS A 415 -1.40 -15.21 -36.70
C LYS A 415 -1.20 -14.08 -35.72
N ARG A 416 -0.32 -13.15 -36.03
CA ARG A 416 0.09 -12.04 -35.13
C ARG A 416 -1.10 -11.19 -34.63
N SER A 417 -2.17 -11.12 -35.40
CA SER A 417 -3.48 -10.54 -35.05
C SER A 417 -4.17 -11.32 -33.92
N GLU A 418 -4.14 -12.64 -33.96
CA GLU A 418 -4.74 -13.50 -32.94
C GLU A 418 -4.06 -13.39 -31.59
N THR A 419 -2.72 -13.19 -31.58
CA THR A 419 -1.96 -12.96 -30.36
C THR A 419 -2.36 -11.64 -29.66
N HIS A 420 -2.60 -10.56 -30.41
CA HIS A 420 -3.04 -9.29 -29.82
C HIS A 420 -4.46 -9.40 -29.23
N THR A 421 -5.36 -10.10 -29.90
CA THR A 421 -6.72 -10.36 -29.43
C THR A 421 -6.70 -11.20 -28.15
N LEU A 422 -5.87 -12.24 -28.11
CA LEU A 422 -5.69 -13.09 -26.92
C LEU A 422 -5.18 -12.28 -25.71
N ILE A 423 -4.13 -11.48 -25.89
CA ILE A 423 -3.57 -10.63 -24.80
C ILE A 423 -4.61 -9.62 -24.33
N ALA A 424 -5.36 -8.99 -25.24
CA ALA A 424 -6.43 -8.07 -24.87
C ALA A 424 -7.55 -8.79 -24.10
N GLY A 425 -7.92 -10.00 -24.51
CA GLY A 425 -8.92 -10.82 -23.81
C GLY A 425 -8.46 -11.19 -22.39
N ILE A 426 -7.23 -11.64 -22.23
CA ILE A 426 -6.63 -11.92 -20.90
C ILE A 426 -6.61 -10.66 -20.03
N LEU A 427 -6.23 -9.52 -20.59
CA LEU A 427 -6.23 -8.25 -19.85
C LEU A 427 -7.63 -7.90 -19.37
N VAL A 428 -8.65 -7.94 -20.24
CA VAL A 428 -10.02 -7.62 -19.85
C VAL A 428 -10.51 -8.56 -18.75
N LEU A 429 -10.30 -9.87 -18.90
CA LEU A 429 -10.72 -10.86 -17.91
C LEU A 429 -10.02 -10.62 -16.55
N THR A 430 -8.70 -10.44 -16.56
CA THR A 430 -7.94 -10.23 -15.32
C THR A 430 -8.27 -8.88 -14.68
N LEU A 431 -8.57 -7.83 -15.46
CA LEU A 431 -9.02 -6.54 -14.92
C LEU A 431 -10.41 -6.62 -14.28
N ILE A 432 -11.33 -7.39 -14.85
CA ILE A 432 -12.65 -7.61 -14.24
C ILE A 432 -12.46 -8.27 -12.87
N VAL A 433 -11.71 -9.37 -12.79
CA VAL A 433 -11.41 -10.07 -11.54
C VAL A 433 -10.72 -9.11 -10.54
N PHE A 434 -9.73 -8.38 -10.99
CA PHE A 434 -8.96 -7.43 -10.18
C PHE A 434 -9.82 -6.33 -9.53
N LEU A 435 -10.68 -5.69 -10.33
CA LEU A 435 -11.58 -4.65 -9.82
C LEU A 435 -12.65 -5.23 -8.90
N THR A 436 -13.16 -6.42 -9.22
CA THR A 436 -14.11 -7.14 -8.35
C THR A 436 -13.45 -7.49 -7.02
N GLN A 437 -12.22 -8.00 -7.03
CA GLN A 437 -11.47 -8.29 -5.81
C GLN A 437 -11.16 -7.01 -5.02
N CYS A 438 -10.82 -5.91 -5.70
CA CYS A 438 -10.59 -4.63 -5.03
C CYS A 438 -11.85 -4.16 -4.26
N ILE A 439 -13.01 -4.26 -4.87
CA ILE A 439 -14.29 -3.89 -4.21
C ILE A 439 -14.63 -4.89 -3.10
N SER A 440 -14.57 -6.19 -3.40
CA SER A 440 -14.92 -7.26 -2.47
C SER A 440 -14.13 -7.18 -1.16
N ILE A 441 -12.79 -7.21 -1.25
CA ILE A 441 -11.95 -7.26 -0.04
C ILE A 441 -11.95 -5.94 0.76
N ASN A 442 -12.19 -4.82 0.12
CA ASN A 442 -12.14 -3.52 0.80
C ASN A 442 -13.46 -3.09 1.45
N PHE A 443 -14.62 -3.61 0.96
CA PHE A 443 -15.94 -3.12 1.39
C PHE A 443 -16.88 -4.21 1.89
N TYR A 444 -16.74 -5.44 1.40
CA TYR A 444 -17.67 -6.53 1.77
C TYR A 444 -17.01 -7.61 2.63
N ARG A 445 -15.77 -7.97 2.34
CA ARG A 445 -15.06 -9.08 2.99
C ARG A 445 -13.85 -8.63 3.81
N SER A 446 -13.78 -7.35 4.14
CA SER A 446 -12.61 -6.75 4.83
C SER A 446 -12.35 -7.28 6.24
N MET A 447 -13.32 -7.97 6.84
CA MET A 447 -13.26 -8.56 8.18
C MET A 447 -13.44 -10.09 8.16
N GLU A 448 -13.60 -10.70 6.98
CA GLU A 448 -13.77 -12.15 6.85
C GLU A 448 -12.46 -12.90 7.14
N HIS A 449 -12.55 -13.96 7.92
CA HIS A 449 -11.36 -14.70 8.41
C HIS A 449 -10.73 -15.64 7.38
N ASP A 450 -11.49 -16.05 6.38
CA ASP A 450 -11.06 -16.92 5.28
C ASP A 450 -10.30 -16.14 4.17
N GLU A 451 -10.27 -14.81 4.25
CA GLU A 451 -9.53 -13.98 3.31
C GLU A 451 -8.03 -13.97 3.60
N LEU A 452 -7.21 -14.17 2.55
CA LEU A 452 -5.76 -14.23 2.69
C LEU A 452 -5.11 -12.92 3.16
N MET A 453 -5.81 -11.78 3.02
CA MET A 453 -5.34 -10.47 3.48
C MET A 453 -5.78 -10.11 4.89
N THR A 454 -6.78 -10.80 5.45
CA THR A 454 -7.31 -10.51 6.79
C THR A 454 -6.63 -11.37 7.84
N TYR A 455 -5.49 -10.93 8.33
CA TYR A 455 -4.78 -11.62 9.40
C TYR A 455 -5.17 -11.05 10.76
N SER A 456 -5.69 -11.90 11.70
CA SER A 456 -6.01 -11.50 13.08
C SER A 456 -6.94 -10.28 13.22
N GLN A 457 -7.82 -10.06 12.23
CA GLN A 457 -8.80 -8.98 12.22
C GLN A 457 -9.83 -9.17 13.34
N ALA A 458 -10.23 -8.08 14.00
CA ALA A 458 -11.31 -8.12 14.98
C ALA A 458 -12.67 -8.44 14.30
N SER A 459 -13.51 -9.18 15.04
CA SER A 459 -14.83 -9.60 14.56
C SER A 459 -15.80 -8.41 14.45
N PRO A 460 -16.74 -8.42 13.49
CA PRO A 460 -17.86 -7.47 13.45
C PRO A 460 -18.71 -7.46 14.73
N ASP A 461 -18.72 -8.55 15.50
CA ASP A 461 -19.44 -8.63 16.77
C ASP A 461 -18.96 -7.62 17.81
N LEU A 462 -17.74 -7.13 17.67
CA LEU A 462 -17.20 -6.07 18.51
C LEU A 462 -18.02 -4.78 18.39
N ARG A 463 -18.52 -4.45 17.20
CA ARG A 463 -19.41 -3.28 17.02
C ARG A 463 -20.72 -3.47 17.79
N LYS A 464 -21.32 -4.65 17.70
CA LYS A 464 -22.56 -4.97 18.45
C LYS A 464 -22.33 -4.90 19.96
N LEU A 465 -21.13 -5.33 20.43
CA LEU A 465 -20.76 -5.19 21.84
C LEU A 465 -20.72 -3.72 22.27
N ILE A 466 -20.05 -2.87 21.46
CA ILE A 466 -19.91 -1.43 21.75
C ILE A 466 -21.28 -0.78 21.77
N GLU A 467 -22.09 -0.98 20.73
CA GLU A 467 -23.47 -0.47 20.65
C GLU A 467 -24.33 -0.91 21.84
N LYS A 468 -24.16 -2.16 22.30
CA LYS A 468 -24.86 -2.67 23.49
C LYS A 468 -24.44 -1.95 24.77
N ILE A 469 -23.15 -1.69 24.93
CA ILE A 469 -22.63 -1.00 26.13
C ILE A 469 -22.99 0.49 26.11
N GLU A 470 -23.00 1.13 24.94
CA GLU A 470 -23.43 2.52 24.77
C GLU A 470 -24.93 2.74 25.10
N LYS A 471 -25.76 1.72 24.90
CA LYS A 471 -27.17 1.74 25.27
C LYS A 471 -27.41 1.63 26.77
N PHE A 472 -26.43 1.18 27.56
CA PHE A 472 -26.53 1.25 29.01
C PHE A 472 -26.59 2.72 29.43
N ASN A 473 -27.73 3.19 29.89
CA ASN A 473 -28.00 4.59 30.21
C ASN A 473 -27.15 5.13 31.40
N GLN A 474 -25.89 4.72 31.45
CA GLN A 474 -24.85 5.22 32.33
C GLN A 474 -23.72 5.73 31.43
N GLY A 475 -23.47 7.03 31.47
CA GLY A 475 -22.38 7.63 30.70
C GLY A 475 -21.04 6.96 30.98
N PRO A 476 -20.05 7.11 30.09
CA PRO A 476 -18.73 6.47 30.21
C PRO A 476 -18.00 6.77 31.52
N GLU A 477 -18.30 7.90 32.17
CA GLU A 477 -17.77 8.30 33.48
C GLU A 477 -18.27 7.43 34.63
N ASN A 478 -19.45 6.81 34.52
CA ASN A 478 -20.11 6.11 35.62
C ASN A 478 -20.03 4.59 35.50
N LEU A 479 -20.01 4.05 34.30
CA LEU A 479 -20.03 2.61 34.05
C LEU A 479 -18.70 1.94 34.46
N ARG A 480 -18.79 1.01 35.42
CA ARG A 480 -17.64 0.24 35.92
C ARG A 480 -17.49 -1.02 35.08
N ILE A 481 -16.49 -1.06 34.21
CA ILE A 481 -16.21 -2.18 33.33
C ILE A 481 -14.95 -2.91 33.82
N SER A 482 -15.04 -4.23 33.99
CA SER A 482 -13.87 -5.10 34.20
C SER A 482 -13.59 -5.91 32.95
N ILE A 483 -12.38 -5.85 32.45
CA ILE A 483 -11.92 -6.65 31.32
C ILE A 483 -10.77 -7.52 31.84
N ALA A 484 -10.93 -8.83 31.81
CA ALA A 484 -9.93 -9.72 32.37
C ALA A 484 -9.57 -10.84 31.38
N ASP A 485 -8.27 -10.99 31.13
CA ASP A 485 -7.73 -12.06 30.29
C ASP A 485 -6.27 -12.32 30.67
N SER A 486 -5.99 -13.56 31.03
CA SER A 486 -4.65 -14.01 31.48
C SER A 486 -3.58 -13.91 30.38
N GLU A 487 -3.98 -13.99 29.12
CA GLU A 487 -3.10 -13.91 27.95
C GLU A 487 -2.95 -12.48 27.41
N ASN A 488 -3.64 -11.48 27.99
CA ASN A 488 -3.71 -10.09 27.53
C ASN A 488 -4.19 -9.96 26.07
N LEU A 489 -5.07 -10.84 25.61
CA LEU A 489 -5.57 -10.90 24.24
C LEU A 489 -6.81 -10.02 24.02
N TYR A 490 -7.14 -9.15 24.95
CA TYR A 490 -8.33 -8.27 24.94
C TYR A 490 -8.27 -7.12 23.93
N TRP A 491 -7.16 -6.90 23.23
CA TRP A 491 -7.13 -5.93 22.13
C TRP A 491 -8.11 -6.33 21.02
N PRO A 492 -8.93 -5.38 20.51
CA PRO A 492 -8.81 -3.92 20.55
C PRO A 492 -9.68 -3.19 21.61
N LEU A 493 -10.22 -3.86 22.62
CA LEU A 493 -11.11 -3.25 23.62
C LEU A 493 -10.53 -1.98 24.28
N PRO A 494 -9.22 -1.85 24.63
CA PRO A 494 -8.68 -0.64 25.22
C PRO A 494 -8.86 0.62 24.39
N TRP A 495 -8.88 0.50 23.07
CA TRP A 495 -9.16 1.62 22.18
C TRP A 495 -10.64 2.05 22.25
N TYR A 496 -11.55 1.11 22.23
CA TYR A 496 -13.00 1.39 22.22
C TYR A 496 -13.51 1.83 23.59
N PHE A 497 -12.86 1.40 24.67
CA PHE A 497 -13.20 1.82 26.03
C PHE A 497 -12.27 2.90 26.60
N ARG A 498 -11.54 3.63 25.77
CA ARG A 498 -10.61 4.69 26.18
C ARG A 498 -11.29 5.82 26.95
N ASP A 499 -12.53 6.11 26.64
CA ASP A 499 -13.33 7.19 27.24
C ASP A 499 -14.06 6.72 28.51
N TYR A 500 -13.97 5.43 28.88
CA TYR A 500 -14.58 4.87 30.09
C TYR A 500 -13.58 4.95 31.25
N GLU A 501 -13.69 5.99 32.07
CA GLU A 501 -12.75 6.27 33.18
C GLU A 501 -12.64 5.12 34.19
N LYS A 502 -13.72 4.34 34.38
CA LYS A 502 -13.79 3.21 35.32
C LYS A 502 -13.58 1.85 34.66
N ALA A 503 -13.06 1.81 33.42
CA ALA A 503 -12.64 0.57 32.79
C ALA A 503 -11.31 0.08 33.38
N ALA A 504 -11.32 -1.15 33.88
CA ALA A 504 -10.14 -1.76 34.50
C ALA A 504 -9.74 -3.04 33.79
N TYR A 505 -8.44 -3.22 33.57
CA TYR A 505 -7.85 -4.35 32.86
C TYR A 505 -7.07 -5.23 33.84
N HIS A 506 -7.40 -6.52 33.86
CA HIS A 506 -6.87 -7.48 34.81
C HIS A 506 -6.34 -8.75 34.11
N LYS A 507 -5.32 -9.39 34.65
CA LYS A 507 -4.92 -10.74 34.23
C LYS A 507 -5.92 -11.81 34.69
N GLU A 508 -6.47 -11.61 35.88
CA GLU A 508 -7.47 -12.50 36.48
C GLU A 508 -8.70 -11.67 36.87
N PRO A 509 -9.90 -12.25 36.73
CA PRO A 509 -11.13 -11.56 37.11
C PRO A 509 -11.16 -11.23 38.60
N PRO A 510 -11.49 -9.99 38.99
CA PRO A 510 -11.54 -9.59 40.39
C PRO A 510 -12.73 -10.26 41.10
N VAL A 511 -12.44 -10.98 42.20
CA VAL A 511 -13.43 -11.79 42.95
C VAL A 511 -14.34 -10.93 43.86
N ASN A 512 -13.87 -9.74 44.26
CA ASN A 512 -14.48 -8.96 45.38
C ASN A 512 -14.93 -7.54 45.03
N LYS A 513 -15.06 -7.18 43.75
CA LYS A 513 -15.52 -5.86 43.34
C LYS A 513 -16.81 -5.98 42.52
N GLU A 514 -17.81 -5.18 42.85
CA GLU A 514 -19.00 -5.06 42.02
C GLU A 514 -18.67 -4.23 40.79
N TYR A 515 -18.85 -4.81 39.60
CA TYR A 515 -18.74 -4.18 38.32
C TYR A 515 -20.11 -4.19 37.63
N ASP A 516 -20.40 -3.15 36.87
CA ASP A 516 -21.64 -3.05 36.11
C ASP A 516 -21.57 -3.95 34.86
N ALA A 517 -20.37 -4.09 34.27
CA ALA A 517 -20.06 -4.96 33.13
C ALA A 517 -18.72 -5.69 33.34
N ILE A 518 -18.67 -6.95 32.93
CA ILE A 518 -17.48 -7.81 33.07
C ILE A 518 -17.27 -8.55 31.76
N ILE A 519 -16.11 -8.37 31.13
CA ILE A 519 -15.72 -9.01 29.86
C ILE A 519 -14.58 -9.99 30.13
N VAL A 520 -14.81 -11.25 29.78
CA VAL A 520 -13.84 -12.34 30.00
C VAL A 520 -13.86 -13.33 28.84
N PRO A 521 -12.77 -14.08 28.60
CA PRO A 521 -12.80 -15.20 27.66
C PRO A 521 -13.90 -16.19 28.01
N ALA A 522 -14.60 -16.71 27.01
CA ALA A 522 -15.69 -17.68 27.20
C ALA A 522 -15.22 -18.98 27.88
N THR A 523 -13.91 -19.27 27.83
CA THR A 523 -13.29 -20.43 28.52
C THR A 523 -13.05 -20.19 30.01
N CYS A 524 -13.31 -18.98 30.52
CA CYS A 524 -13.06 -18.64 31.91
C CYS A 524 -14.10 -19.24 32.87
N ARG A 525 -13.80 -20.44 33.41
CA ARG A 525 -14.69 -21.19 34.32
C ARG A 525 -15.02 -20.49 35.65
N MET A 526 -14.28 -19.44 36.01
CA MET A 526 -14.56 -18.71 37.25
C MET A 526 -15.91 -18.01 37.26
N TYR A 527 -16.48 -17.76 36.08
CA TYR A 527 -17.77 -17.06 35.93
C TYR A 527 -18.99 -17.99 35.84
N ASP A 528 -18.84 -19.29 35.89
CA ASP A 528 -19.95 -20.21 36.21
C ASP A 528 -20.62 -19.86 37.57
N LYS A 529 -19.91 -19.09 38.40
CA LYS A 529 -20.34 -18.61 39.72
C LYS A 529 -20.92 -17.19 39.73
N VAL A 530 -20.95 -16.46 38.60
CA VAL A 530 -21.62 -15.16 38.56
C VAL A 530 -23.11 -15.35 38.84
N PRO A 531 -23.69 -14.61 39.79
CA PRO A 531 -25.06 -14.79 40.15
C PRO A 531 -25.99 -14.51 38.95
N LYS A 532 -26.52 -15.55 38.32
CA LYS A 532 -27.46 -15.46 37.17
C LYS A 532 -28.73 -14.66 37.48
N LYS A 533 -29.01 -14.47 38.76
CA LYS A 533 -30.12 -13.59 39.21
C LYS A 533 -29.81 -12.11 38.98
N THR A 534 -28.54 -11.70 39.10
CA THR A 534 -28.10 -10.30 39.05
C THR A 534 -27.53 -9.91 37.67
N TYR A 535 -26.88 -10.85 36.98
CA TYR A 535 -26.23 -10.59 35.70
C TYR A 535 -26.90 -11.34 34.56
N ALA A 536 -27.01 -10.68 33.41
CA ALA A 536 -27.27 -11.28 32.12
C ALA A 536 -25.92 -11.54 31.42
N SER A 537 -25.92 -12.34 30.36
CA SER A 537 -24.70 -12.67 29.59
C SER A 537 -24.94 -12.47 28.09
N TYR A 538 -23.91 -12.01 27.40
CA TYR A 538 -23.87 -11.83 25.96
C TYR A 538 -22.53 -12.38 25.42
N ASN A 539 -22.60 -13.39 24.56
CA ASN A 539 -21.40 -13.99 23.95
C ASN A 539 -21.10 -13.28 22.64
N PHE A 540 -19.82 -13.05 22.39
CA PHE A 540 -19.33 -12.43 21.17
C PHE A 540 -17.95 -12.97 20.80
N SER A 541 -17.64 -12.94 19.51
CA SER A 541 -16.30 -13.21 19.03
C SER A 541 -15.50 -11.91 19.00
N LEU A 542 -14.34 -11.88 19.65
CA LEU A 542 -13.45 -10.74 19.60
C LEU A 542 -12.60 -10.77 18.32
N ARG A 543 -12.15 -11.96 17.94
CA ARG A 543 -11.38 -12.29 16.73
C ARG A 543 -11.35 -13.82 16.54
N PRO A 544 -10.83 -14.33 15.40
CA PRO A 544 -10.83 -15.78 15.13
C PRO A 544 -10.29 -16.61 16.28
N GLY A 545 -11.11 -17.56 16.74
CA GLY A 545 -10.75 -18.47 17.84
C GLY A 545 -10.65 -17.82 19.23
N LYS A 546 -11.11 -16.57 19.39
CA LYS A 546 -11.11 -15.85 20.68
C LYS A 546 -12.52 -15.39 21.01
N GLU A 547 -13.28 -16.31 21.63
CA GLU A 547 -14.62 -16.05 22.11
C GLU A 547 -14.59 -15.45 23.51
N PHE A 548 -15.42 -14.43 23.73
CA PHE A 548 -15.56 -13.70 24.99
C PHE A 548 -17.02 -13.65 25.41
N THR A 549 -17.25 -13.46 26.71
CA THR A 549 -18.57 -13.25 27.29
C THR A 549 -18.60 -11.92 28.05
N LEU A 550 -19.56 -11.06 27.71
CA LEU A 550 -19.93 -9.92 28.50
C LEU A 550 -20.97 -10.37 29.53
N TYR A 551 -20.69 -10.22 30.81
CA TYR A 551 -21.67 -10.27 31.90
C TYR A 551 -22.00 -8.85 32.30
N TYR A 552 -23.29 -8.51 32.39
CA TYR A 552 -23.75 -7.17 32.76
C TYR A 552 -24.91 -7.21 33.72
N ASN A 553 -24.98 -6.21 34.60
CA ASN A 553 -26.05 -6.11 35.60
C ASN A 553 -27.42 -5.95 34.91
N LYS A 554 -28.41 -6.81 35.24
CA LYS A 554 -29.75 -6.77 34.66
C LYS A 554 -30.48 -5.46 34.88
N LYS A 555 -30.09 -4.68 35.90
CA LYS A 555 -30.61 -3.33 36.10
C LYS A 555 -30.32 -2.39 34.94
N LEU A 556 -29.31 -2.69 34.12
CA LEU A 556 -28.94 -1.90 32.94
C LEU A 556 -29.89 -2.18 31.75
N GLU A 557 -30.49 -3.39 31.65
CA GLU A 557 -31.53 -3.71 30.65
C GLU A 557 -32.86 -2.95 30.94
N ASN A 558 -33.22 -2.79 32.20
CA ASN A 558 -34.44 -2.05 32.58
C ASN A 558 -34.32 -0.55 32.26
N SER A 559 -33.11 -0.02 32.07
CA SER A 559 -32.91 1.33 31.57
C SER A 559 -33.05 1.45 30.04
N GLU A 560 -32.88 0.34 29.29
CA GLU A 560 -33.17 0.30 27.85
C GLU A 560 -34.69 0.50 27.57
N GLU A 561 -35.56 -0.23 28.27
CA GLU A 561 -37.00 -0.09 28.11
C GLU A 561 -37.51 1.31 28.50
N ASN A 562 -36.97 1.90 29.56
CA ASN A 562 -37.31 3.26 29.99
C ASN A 562 -36.75 4.34 29.05
N GLY A 563 -35.53 4.16 28.48
CA GLY A 563 -34.93 5.09 27.52
C GLY A 563 -35.63 5.08 26.15
N GLU A 564 -36.12 3.93 25.69
CA GLU A 564 -36.91 3.83 24.45
C GLU A 564 -38.36 4.37 24.69
N ALA A 565 -38.94 4.18 25.87
CA ALA A 565 -40.22 4.75 26.24
C ALA A 565 -40.15 6.27 26.36
N GLU A 566 -39.14 6.84 27.02
CA GLU A 566 -38.96 8.30 27.12
C GLU A 566 -38.68 8.94 25.74
N ASN A 567 -37.85 8.31 24.87
CA ASN A 567 -37.63 8.81 23.52
C ASN A 567 -38.84 8.69 22.60
N SER A 568 -39.70 7.69 22.79
CA SER A 568 -40.96 7.57 22.07
C SER A 568 -41.98 8.58 22.54
N GLU A 569 -42.10 8.80 23.86
CA GLU A 569 -42.98 9.84 24.44
C GLU A 569 -42.52 11.27 24.06
N GLU A 570 -41.23 11.53 24.01
CA GLU A 570 -40.68 12.83 23.58
C GLU A 570 -40.94 13.10 22.09
N LYS A 571 -40.80 12.07 21.25
CA LYS A 571 -41.16 12.15 19.83
C LYS A 571 -42.66 12.33 19.62
N GLU A 572 -43.50 11.72 20.43
CA GLU A 572 -44.94 11.87 20.37
C GLU A 572 -45.39 13.27 20.85
N LYS A 573 -44.82 13.77 21.94
CA LYS A 573 -45.01 15.14 22.43
C LYS A 573 -44.53 16.21 21.43
N LEU A 574 -43.46 15.94 20.69
CA LEU A 574 -42.97 16.82 19.61
C LEU A 574 -43.90 16.79 18.37
N LYS A 575 -44.50 15.63 18.04
CA LYS A 575 -45.50 15.51 16.99
C LYS A 575 -46.80 16.26 17.37
N GLU A 576 -47.30 16.06 18.58
CA GLU A 576 -48.49 16.77 19.06
C GLU A 576 -48.30 18.30 19.10
N LYS A 577 -47.13 18.77 19.56
CA LYS A 577 -46.79 20.20 19.49
C LYS A 577 -46.67 20.72 18.05
N GLY A 578 -46.23 19.90 17.12
CA GLY A 578 -46.16 20.21 15.69
C GLY A 578 -47.54 20.33 15.05
N GLU A 579 -48.47 19.41 15.41
CA GLU A 579 -49.84 19.43 14.94
C GLU A 579 -50.68 20.56 15.57
N ALA A 580 -50.48 20.84 16.85
CA ALA A 580 -51.13 21.98 17.52
C ALA A 580 -50.67 23.34 16.93
N LYS A 581 -49.41 23.48 16.53
CA LYS A 581 -48.93 24.66 15.80
C LYS A 581 -49.49 24.75 14.37
N ARG A 582 -49.74 23.63 13.70
CA ARG A 582 -50.39 23.62 12.38
C ARG A 582 -51.85 24.01 12.45
N LYS A 583 -52.60 23.53 13.46
CA LYS A 583 -54.00 23.89 13.68
C LYS A 583 -54.23 25.34 14.12
N ARG A 584 -53.21 26.07 14.60
CA ARG A 584 -53.27 27.50 14.93
C ARG A 584 -52.85 28.41 13.77
N ARG A 585 -52.38 27.87 12.66
CA ARG A 585 -52.01 28.62 11.46
C ARG A 585 -53.01 28.53 10.30
N ASN A 586 -54.02 27.67 10.44
CA ASN A 586 -55.24 27.63 9.62
C ASN A 586 -56.43 28.23 10.44
#